data_e4e3551afe06dfe0311ecb993d0cbd68
#
_entry.id   e4e3551afe06dfe0311ecb993d0cbd68
#
_cell.length_a   1.000
_cell.length_b   1.000
_cell.length_c   1.000
_cell.angle_alpha   90.00
_cell.angle_beta   90.00
_cell.angle_gamma   90.00
#
_symmetry.space_group_name_H-M   'P 1'
#
loop_
_entity.id
_entity.type
_entity.pdbx_description
1 polymer ?
#
loop_
_entity_poly.entity_id
_entity_poly.type
_entity_poly.pdbx_seq_one_letter_code
_entity_poly.pdbx_strand_id
1 'polypeptide(L)'
;MIFISIVCIAVTIGINGYFFYQQKKMMDGLTHMLETAIDGTFCEQSFDESRQSALENQLAQYLKASELSVRNIASEREKIKELIADISHQTRTPLSNILLYTELLEEEIPSGNQDSLQKLHQQTEKLQFLIDGLVKLSRLETGIIVLHPTVGRLDDMVVTVGKIYRDKVRQKGLRLVVDSRDEAESCLAAFDEKWSLEALNNIMDNAIKYTKAGSITITLHAYEMFACVEIADTGIGIPEEERGAIFKRFYRGSDVAQEEGVGIGLYLAREIMEQQGGYIKVSSKVGEGSVFGLYFPKAIVSKL
;
A
#
# COMPACT_ATOMS: atom_id res chain seq x y z
N MET A 1 -72.86 -10.83 29.85
CA MET A 1 -71.43 -10.91 30.24
C MET A 1 -70.58 -11.60 29.13
N ILE A 2 -70.88 -12.81 28.71
CA ILE A 2 -70.15 -13.54 27.71
C ILE A 2 -70.00 -12.81 26.36
N PHE A 3 -71.09 -12.20 25.87
CA PHE A 3 -71.04 -11.47 24.59
C PHE A 3 -70.11 -10.25 24.62
N ILE A 4 -70.14 -9.49 25.77
CA ILE A 4 -69.24 -8.32 25.95
C ILE A 4 -67.74 -8.79 25.96
N SER A 5 -67.47 -9.91 26.62
CA SER A 5 -66.08 -10.47 26.62
C SER A 5 -65.61 -10.85 25.25
N ILE A 6 -66.44 -11.47 24.41
CA ILE A 6 -66.10 -11.85 23.04
C ILE A 6 -65.84 -10.60 22.19
N VAL A 7 -66.65 -9.56 22.32
CA VAL A 7 -66.44 -8.29 21.59
C VAL A 7 -65.12 -7.62 22.03
N CYS A 8 -64.85 -7.59 23.34
CA CYS A 8 -63.58 -7.04 23.84
C CYS A 8 -62.33 -7.80 23.29
N ILE A 9 -62.41 -9.14 23.27
CA ILE A 9 -61.32 -9.97 22.70
C ILE A 9 -61.14 -9.70 21.20
N ALA A 10 -62.25 -9.64 20.44
CA ALA A 10 -62.15 -9.33 18.99
C ALA A 10 -61.58 -7.94 18.72
N VAL A 11 -61.94 -6.93 19.50
CA VAL A 11 -61.37 -5.56 19.39
C VAL A 11 -59.89 -5.56 19.75
N THR A 12 -59.49 -6.28 20.81
CA THR A 12 -58.05 -6.35 21.20
C THR A 12 -57.21 -7.06 20.15
N ILE A 13 -57.71 -8.14 19.53
CA ILE A 13 -57.05 -8.83 18.42
C ILE A 13 -56.95 -7.90 17.20
N GLY A 14 -57.99 -7.15 16.87
CA GLY A 14 -57.98 -6.19 15.77
C GLY A 14 -56.96 -5.06 15.98
N ILE A 15 -56.91 -4.48 17.20
CA ILE A 15 -55.93 -3.44 17.55
C ILE A 15 -54.50 -3.99 17.48
N ASN A 16 -54.23 -5.18 18.04
CA ASN A 16 -52.91 -5.80 17.99
C ASN A 16 -52.49 -6.14 16.54
N GLY A 17 -53.43 -6.64 15.72
CA GLY A 17 -53.18 -6.92 14.30
C GLY A 17 -52.84 -5.64 13.52
N TYR A 18 -53.53 -4.54 13.79
CA TYR A 18 -53.28 -3.23 13.20
C TYR A 18 -51.89 -2.68 13.61
N PHE A 19 -51.52 -2.78 14.89
CA PHE A 19 -50.21 -2.39 15.38
C PHE A 19 -49.08 -3.22 14.77
N PHE A 20 -49.27 -4.52 14.69
CA PHE A 20 -48.30 -5.41 14.09
C PHE A 20 -48.08 -5.12 12.59
N TYR A 21 -49.17 -4.86 11.86
CA TYR A 21 -49.12 -4.45 10.47
C TYR A 21 -48.36 -3.12 10.27
N GLN A 22 -48.62 -2.14 11.11
CA GLN A 22 -47.94 -0.84 11.09
C GLN A 22 -46.43 -0.99 11.38
N GLN A 23 -46.07 -1.76 12.40
CA GLN A 23 -44.66 -2.04 12.71
C GLN A 23 -43.93 -2.73 11.57
N LYS A 24 -44.55 -3.75 10.95
CA LYS A 24 -43.99 -4.45 9.83
C LYS A 24 -43.74 -3.51 8.65
N LYS A 25 -44.73 -2.70 8.28
CA LYS A 25 -44.63 -1.72 7.20
C LYS A 25 -43.48 -0.72 7.43
N MET A 26 -43.31 -0.26 8.68
CA MET A 26 -42.22 0.64 9.07
C MET A 26 -40.85 -0.04 8.89
N MET A 27 -40.72 -1.27 9.39
CA MET A 27 -39.44 -2.02 9.29
C MET A 27 -39.06 -2.29 7.85
N ASP A 28 -40.03 -2.69 7.02
CA ASP A 28 -39.82 -2.93 5.59
C ASP A 28 -39.38 -1.64 4.88
N GLY A 29 -39.94 -0.49 5.22
CA GLY A 29 -39.55 0.82 4.71
C GLY A 29 -38.14 1.23 5.08
N LEU A 30 -37.76 1.07 6.36
CA LEU A 30 -36.42 1.36 6.85
C LEU A 30 -35.36 0.42 6.21
N THR A 31 -35.68 -0.86 6.07
CA THR A 31 -34.80 -1.84 5.43
C THR A 31 -34.58 -1.47 3.96
N HIS A 32 -35.62 -1.13 3.25
CA HIS A 32 -35.52 -0.71 1.84
C HIS A 32 -34.69 0.58 1.67
N MET A 33 -34.83 1.55 2.57
CA MET A 33 -33.99 2.76 2.57
C MET A 33 -32.52 2.45 2.79
N LEU A 34 -32.20 1.54 3.71
CA LEU A 34 -30.83 1.11 3.98
C LEU A 34 -30.23 0.34 2.77
N GLU A 35 -30.98 -0.57 2.18
CA GLU A 35 -30.54 -1.33 1.00
C GLU A 35 -30.24 -0.40 -0.17
N THR A 36 -31.15 0.52 -0.50
CA THR A 36 -30.94 1.49 -1.59
C THR A 36 -29.79 2.46 -1.31
N ALA A 37 -29.52 2.79 -0.05
CA ALA A 37 -28.38 3.62 0.34
C ALA A 37 -27.06 2.86 0.19
N ILE A 38 -27.02 1.57 0.52
CA ILE A 38 -25.85 0.70 0.33
C ILE A 38 -25.54 0.56 -1.16
N ASP A 39 -26.58 0.39 -2.00
CA ASP A 39 -26.44 0.23 -3.47
C ASP A 39 -26.17 1.57 -4.20
N GLY A 40 -26.14 2.70 -3.47
CA GLY A 40 -25.90 4.03 -4.06
C GLY A 40 -27.05 4.55 -4.94
N THR A 41 -28.24 3.94 -4.86
CA THR A 41 -29.44 4.29 -5.65
C THR A 41 -30.52 4.98 -4.81
N PHE A 42 -30.16 5.51 -3.64
CA PHE A 42 -31.09 6.15 -2.71
C PHE A 42 -31.79 7.33 -3.37
N CYS A 43 -33.13 7.30 -3.36
CA CYS A 43 -34.01 8.37 -3.85
C CYS A 43 -35.02 8.76 -2.76
N GLU A 44 -35.12 10.06 -2.52
CA GLU A 44 -36.00 10.62 -1.51
C GLU A 44 -37.50 10.41 -1.89
N GLN A 45 -38.23 9.70 -1.07
CA GLN A 45 -39.72 9.55 -1.24
C GLN A 45 -40.42 10.59 -0.41
N SER A 46 -41.62 11.03 -0.87
CA SER A 46 -42.46 11.96 -0.14
C SER A 46 -43.13 11.25 1.05
N PHE A 47 -42.98 11.80 2.27
CA PHE A 47 -43.48 11.23 3.51
C PHE A 47 -44.67 11.99 4.03
N ASP A 48 -45.58 11.29 4.77
CA ASP A 48 -46.75 11.83 5.42
C ASP A 48 -46.40 12.45 6.81
N GLU A 49 -47.20 13.41 7.34
CA GLU A 49 -46.89 14.22 8.54
C GLU A 49 -46.97 13.47 9.90
N SER A 50 -46.78 12.17 9.96
CA SER A 50 -46.78 11.38 11.19
C SER A 50 -45.41 11.41 11.92
N ARG A 51 -45.36 11.09 13.23
CA ARG A 51 -44.11 10.93 13.99
C ARG A 51 -43.16 9.89 13.39
N GLN A 52 -43.68 8.91 12.69
CA GLN A 52 -43.00 7.88 11.98
C GLN A 52 -42.26 8.47 10.77
N SER A 53 -42.93 9.36 10.04
CA SER A 53 -42.36 10.14 8.94
C SER A 53 -41.21 11.06 9.39
N ALA A 54 -41.21 11.56 10.61
CA ALA A 54 -40.13 12.37 11.15
C ALA A 54 -38.84 11.58 11.34
N LEU A 55 -38.89 10.31 11.79
CA LEU A 55 -37.73 9.44 11.92
C LEU A 55 -37.16 9.02 10.54
N GLU A 56 -38.08 8.68 9.64
CA GLU A 56 -37.73 8.34 8.25
C GLU A 56 -37.06 9.54 7.55
N ASN A 57 -37.54 10.74 7.73
CA ASN A 57 -36.95 11.98 7.23
C ASN A 57 -35.56 12.25 7.83
N GLN A 58 -35.36 12.06 9.13
CA GLN A 58 -34.04 12.21 9.75
C GLN A 58 -33.04 11.19 9.21
N LEU A 59 -33.48 9.93 9.03
CA LEU A 59 -32.63 8.89 8.44
C LEU A 59 -32.28 9.22 6.98
N ALA A 60 -33.27 9.65 6.18
CA ALA A 60 -33.06 10.06 4.80
C ALA A 60 -32.08 11.22 4.69
N GLN A 61 -32.21 12.24 5.55
CA GLN A 61 -31.26 13.36 5.60
C GLN A 61 -29.83 12.89 5.97
N TYR A 62 -29.70 11.98 6.94
CA TYR A 62 -28.41 11.43 7.33
C TYR A 62 -27.75 10.62 6.21
N LEU A 63 -28.53 9.75 5.54
CA LEU A 63 -28.03 8.95 4.41
C LEU A 63 -27.58 9.83 3.25
N LYS A 64 -28.37 10.85 2.91
CA LYS A 64 -28.03 11.83 1.86
C LYS A 64 -26.79 12.65 2.21
N ALA A 65 -26.64 13.10 3.46
CA ALA A 65 -25.44 13.79 3.92
C ALA A 65 -24.20 12.87 3.88
N SER A 66 -24.35 11.60 4.25
CA SER A 66 -23.29 10.59 4.18
C SER A 66 -22.87 10.32 2.73
N GLU A 67 -23.82 10.14 1.82
CA GLU A 67 -23.55 9.96 0.39
C GLU A 67 -22.83 11.16 -0.22
N LEU A 68 -23.29 12.38 0.08
CA LEU A 68 -22.61 13.61 -0.35
C LEU A 68 -21.18 13.69 0.21
N SER A 69 -20.97 13.30 1.46
CA SER A 69 -19.63 13.27 2.07
C SER A 69 -18.70 12.30 1.35
N VAL A 70 -19.18 11.09 1.04
CA VAL A 70 -18.42 10.09 0.29
C VAL A 70 -18.07 10.59 -1.12
N ARG A 71 -19.01 11.19 -1.82
CA ARG A 71 -18.79 11.79 -3.16
C ARG A 71 -17.80 12.95 -3.10
N ASN A 72 -17.87 13.80 -2.09
CA ASN A 72 -16.91 14.90 -1.92
C ASN A 72 -15.49 14.38 -1.65
N ILE A 73 -15.34 13.38 -0.78
CA ILE A 73 -14.06 12.74 -0.50
C ILE A 73 -13.48 12.11 -1.78
N ALA A 74 -14.31 11.45 -2.58
CA ALA A 74 -13.89 10.87 -3.85
C ALA A 74 -13.44 11.96 -4.86
N SER A 75 -14.19 13.07 -4.94
CA SER A 75 -13.83 14.22 -5.79
C SER A 75 -12.54 14.90 -5.34
N GLU A 76 -12.34 15.10 -4.04
CA GLU A 76 -11.09 15.65 -3.50
C GLU A 76 -9.90 14.74 -3.76
N ARG A 77 -10.08 13.43 -3.59
CA ARG A 77 -9.06 12.45 -3.98
C ARG A 77 -8.66 12.59 -5.45
N GLU A 78 -9.62 12.72 -6.36
CA GLU A 78 -9.33 12.83 -7.78
C GLU A 78 -8.55 14.12 -8.10
N LYS A 79 -8.92 15.26 -7.50
CA LYS A 79 -8.17 16.52 -7.63
C LYS A 79 -6.74 16.43 -7.10
N ILE A 80 -6.54 15.72 -5.98
CA ILE A 80 -5.20 15.49 -5.43
C ILE A 80 -4.38 14.61 -6.39
N LYS A 81 -4.99 13.62 -7.02
CA LYS A 81 -4.35 12.77 -8.03
C LYS A 81 -3.85 13.58 -9.23
N GLU A 82 -4.72 14.42 -9.80
CA GLU A 82 -4.37 15.29 -10.93
C GLU A 82 -3.23 16.25 -10.55
N LEU A 83 -3.34 16.91 -9.39
CA LEU A 83 -2.31 17.83 -8.90
C LEU A 83 -0.94 17.14 -8.75
N ILE A 84 -0.91 15.92 -8.22
CA ILE A 84 0.33 15.15 -8.05
C ILE A 84 0.90 14.71 -9.39
N ALA A 85 0.05 14.34 -10.35
CA ALA A 85 0.48 14.03 -11.70
C ALA A 85 1.12 15.26 -12.38
N ASP A 86 0.50 16.42 -12.23
CA ASP A 86 0.99 17.68 -12.79
C ASP A 86 2.32 18.11 -12.14
N ILE A 87 2.41 18.11 -10.82
CA ILE A 87 3.66 18.42 -10.10
C ILE A 87 4.77 17.49 -10.57
N SER A 88 4.48 16.21 -10.75
CA SER A 88 5.45 15.20 -11.18
C SER A 88 6.00 15.49 -12.57
N HIS A 89 5.13 15.83 -13.51
CA HIS A 89 5.53 16.20 -14.86
C HIS A 89 6.28 17.53 -14.89
N GLN A 90 5.78 18.53 -14.17
CA GLN A 90 6.34 19.88 -14.14
C GLN A 90 7.69 19.98 -13.40
N THR A 91 7.96 19.10 -12.44
CA THR A 91 9.24 19.07 -11.71
C THR A 91 10.28 18.20 -12.38
N ARG A 92 9.88 17.14 -13.08
CA ARG A 92 10.82 16.26 -13.79
C ARG A 92 11.58 16.99 -14.89
N THR A 93 10.92 17.81 -15.67
CA THR A 93 11.54 18.54 -16.81
C THR A 93 12.63 19.51 -16.38
N PRO A 94 12.43 20.48 -15.45
CA PRO A 94 13.49 21.36 -15.02
C PRO A 94 14.63 20.61 -14.32
N LEU A 95 14.32 19.53 -13.61
CA LEU A 95 15.32 18.72 -12.93
C LEU A 95 16.20 17.98 -13.94
N SER A 96 15.62 17.39 -14.99
CA SER A 96 16.38 16.78 -16.07
C SER A 96 17.26 17.81 -16.82
N ASN A 97 16.79 19.02 -16.96
CA ASN A 97 17.59 20.10 -17.56
C ASN A 97 18.76 20.53 -16.64
N ILE A 98 18.56 20.59 -15.33
CA ILE A 98 19.63 20.89 -14.37
C ILE A 98 20.69 19.78 -14.43
N LEU A 99 20.29 18.50 -14.44
CA LEU A 99 21.21 17.37 -14.60
C LEU A 99 22.03 17.51 -15.90
N LEU A 100 21.36 17.72 -17.02
CA LEU A 100 22.02 17.91 -18.32
C LEU A 100 23.02 19.06 -18.31
N TYR A 101 22.64 20.22 -17.75
CA TYR A 101 23.53 21.37 -17.65
C TYR A 101 24.70 21.14 -16.71
N THR A 102 24.53 20.37 -15.62
CA THR A 102 25.63 20.00 -14.74
C THR A 102 26.61 19.04 -15.44
N GLU A 103 26.12 18.07 -16.21
CA GLU A 103 26.96 17.18 -17.04
C GLU A 103 27.77 17.95 -18.08
N LEU A 104 27.13 18.89 -18.81
CA LEU A 104 27.83 19.73 -19.80
C LEU A 104 28.89 20.63 -19.16
N LEU A 105 28.62 21.19 -17.98
CA LEU A 105 29.57 22.00 -17.24
C LEU A 105 30.75 21.18 -16.69
N GLU A 106 30.55 19.92 -16.33
CA GLU A 106 31.64 19.03 -15.92
C GLU A 106 32.66 18.78 -17.04
N GLU A 107 32.21 18.75 -18.30
CA GLU A 107 33.08 18.61 -19.47
C GLU A 107 33.90 19.88 -19.80
N GLU A 108 33.39 21.09 -19.45
CA GLU A 108 33.99 22.36 -19.88
C GLU A 108 34.84 23.07 -18.82
N ILE A 109 34.82 22.65 -17.53
CA ILE A 109 35.44 23.40 -16.43
C ILE A 109 36.87 22.86 -16.10
N PRO A 110 37.88 23.75 -15.97
CA PRO A 110 39.18 23.41 -15.44
C PRO A 110 39.11 22.95 -13.98
N SER A 111 39.99 22.07 -13.57
CA SER A 111 40.02 21.22 -12.35
C SER A 111 39.75 21.87 -10.99
N GLY A 112 39.48 23.18 -10.88
CA GLY A 112 39.27 23.87 -9.62
C GLY A 112 37.83 23.88 -9.10
N ASN A 113 36.83 23.65 -9.97
CA ASN A 113 35.40 23.71 -9.61
C ASN A 113 34.65 22.39 -9.77
N GLN A 114 35.34 21.30 -10.13
CA GLN A 114 34.75 19.99 -10.32
C GLN A 114 34.04 19.44 -9.06
N ASP A 115 34.56 19.69 -7.87
CA ASP A 115 33.96 19.24 -6.60
C ASP A 115 32.56 19.87 -6.36
N SER A 116 32.41 21.15 -6.70
CA SER A 116 31.12 21.85 -6.56
C SER A 116 30.07 21.37 -7.57
N LEU A 117 30.49 21.10 -8.80
CA LEU A 117 29.64 20.53 -9.84
C LEU A 117 29.21 19.11 -9.50
N GLN A 118 30.14 18.27 -9.07
CA GLN A 118 29.83 16.90 -8.64
C GLN A 118 28.82 16.89 -7.47
N LYS A 119 28.97 17.80 -6.50
CA LYS A 119 28.00 17.96 -5.41
C LYS A 119 26.65 18.42 -5.92
N LEU A 120 26.59 19.34 -6.90
CA LEU A 120 25.34 19.80 -7.48
C LEU A 120 24.64 18.67 -8.24
N HIS A 121 25.38 17.89 -9.02
CA HIS A 121 24.87 16.71 -9.72
C HIS A 121 24.27 15.70 -8.74
N GLN A 122 24.99 15.33 -7.69
CA GLN A 122 24.50 14.42 -6.65
C GLN A 122 23.23 14.92 -5.96
N GLN A 123 23.14 16.23 -5.65
CA GLN A 123 21.92 16.79 -5.04
C GLN A 123 20.73 16.78 -6.01
N THR A 124 20.99 16.96 -7.31
CA THR A 124 19.95 16.93 -8.34
C THR A 124 19.44 15.50 -8.55
N GLU A 125 20.32 14.51 -8.62
CA GLU A 125 19.94 13.08 -8.68
C GLU A 125 19.12 12.67 -7.45
N LYS A 126 19.55 13.12 -6.27
CA LYS A 126 18.82 12.88 -5.02
C LYS A 126 17.42 13.49 -5.04
N LEU A 127 17.28 14.70 -5.58
CA LEU A 127 15.98 15.37 -5.71
C LEU A 127 15.09 14.65 -6.72
N GLN A 128 15.63 14.18 -7.83
CA GLN A 128 14.90 13.38 -8.82
C GLN A 128 14.40 12.06 -8.22
N PHE A 129 15.25 11.35 -7.51
CA PHE A 129 14.87 10.12 -6.81
C PHE A 129 13.76 10.36 -5.78
N LEU A 130 13.81 11.48 -5.05
CA LEU A 130 12.78 11.94 -4.12
C LEU A 130 11.42 12.10 -4.81
N ILE A 131 11.41 12.88 -5.90
CA ILE A 131 10.20 13.19 -6.65
C ILE A 131 9.60 11.91 -7.24
N ASP A 132 10.42 11.07 -7.87
CA ASP A 132 9.95 9.82 -8.48
C ASP A 132 9.38 8.86 -7.42
N GLY A 133 10.02 8.76 -6.26
CA GLY A 133 9.53 7.95 -5.13
C GLY A 133 8.21 8.49 -4.57
N LEU A 134 8.11 9.80 -4.37
CA LEU A 134 6.88 10.46 -3.87
C LEU A 134 5.70 10.29 -4.84
N VAL A 135 5.97 10.40 -6.15
CA VAL A 135 4.98 10.19 -7.20
C VAL A 135 4.47 8.75 -7.24
N LYS A 136 5.40 7.78 -7.21
CA LYS A 136 5.02 6.36 -7.15
C LYS A 136 4.14 6.09 -5.93
N LEU A 137 4.57 6.57 -4.77
CA LEU A 137 3.85 6.41 -3.51
C LEU A 137 2.47 7.03 -3.57
N SER A 138 2.38 8.28 -3.99
CA SER A 138 1.11 8.99 -4.09
C SER A 138 0.12 8.32 -5.05
N ARG A 139 0.59 7.86 -6.22
CA ARG A 139 -0.24 7.12 -7.18
C ARG A 139 -0.72 5.78 -6.62
N LEU A 140 0.10 5.12 -5.80
CA LEU A 140 -0.26 3.87 -5.14
C LEU A 140 -1.33 4.12 -4.06
N GLU A 141 -1.11 5.09 -3.17
CA GLU A 141 -2.04 5.43 -2.07
C GLU A 141 -3.39 5.99 -2.54
N THR A 142 -3.38 6.75 -3.62
CA THR A 142 -4.61 7.29 -4.21
C THR A 142 -5.37 6.29 -5.07
N GLY A 143 -4.82 5.07 -5.27
CA GLY A 143 -5.43 4.04 -6.11
C GLY A 143 -5.42 4.34 -7.61
N ILE A 144 -4.58 5.29 -8.07
CA ILE A 144 -4.28 5.48 -9.50
C ILE A 144 -3.55 4.25 -10.04
N ILE A 145 -2.61 3.75 -9.22
CA ILE A 145 -1.96 2.48 -9.48
C ILE A 145 -2.79 1.42 -8.77
N VAL A 146 -3.42 0.57 -9.55
CA VAL A 146 -4.10 -0.63 -9.08
C VAL A 146 -3.16 -1.79 -9.37
N LEU A 147 -2.81 -2.54 -8.35
CA LEU A 147 -2.04 -3.76 -8.50
C LEU A 147 -2.93 -4.86 -9.06
N HIS A 148 -2.38 -5.67 -9.94
CA HIS A 148 -3.06 -6.80 -10.56
C HIS A 148 -2.35 -8.12 -10.18
N PRO A 149 -2.56 -8.65 -8.96
CA PRO A 149 -1.94 -9.90 -8.55
C PRO A 149 -2.37 -11.05 -9.46
N THR A 150 -1.40 -11.73 -10.02
CA THR A 150 -1.59 -12.96 -10.81
C THR A 150 -0.83 -14.11 -10.17
N VAL A 151 -1.30 -15.33 -10.39
CA VAL A 151 -0.61 -16.52 -9.87
C VAL A 151 0.69 -16.72 -10.64
N GLY A 152 1.80 -16.68 -9.93
CA GLY A 152 3.14 -16.80 -10.51
C GLY A 152 4.09 -17.57 -9.58
N ARG A 153 5.29 -17.85 -10.10
CA ARG A 153 6.37 -18.53 -9.40
C ARG A 153 7.32 -17.50 -8.78
N LEU A 154 7.45 -17.52 -7.45
CA LEU A 154 8.39 -16.62 -6.76
C LEU A 154 9.85 -16.96 -6.99
N ASP A 155 10.18 -18.21 -7.31
CA ASP A 155 11.54 -18.61 -7.66
C ASP A 155 12.06 -17.91 -8.92
N ASP A 156 11.21 -17.70 -9.94
CA ASP A 156 11.57 -16.94 -11.14
C ASP A 156 11.91 -15.47 -10.79
N MET A 157 11.17 -14.87 -9.88
CA MET A 157 11.42 -13.52 -9.38
C MET A 157 12.73 -13.44 -8.59
N VAL A 158 13.00 -14.39 -7.71
CA VAL A 158 14.24 -14.47 -6.93
C VAL A 158 15.46 -14.60 -7.88
N VAL A 159 15.36 -15.43 -8.90
CA VAL A 159 16.41 -15.57 -9.93
C VAL A 159 16.60 -14.24 -10.69
N THR A 160 15.54 -13.54 -11.01
CA THR A 160 15.57 -12.23 -11.70
C THR A 160 16.26 -11.19 -10.85
N VAL A 161 15.89 -11.04 -9.57
CA VAL A 161 16.55 -10.15 -8.61
C VAL A 161 18.05 -10.51 -8.48
N GLY A 162 18.36 -11.79 -8.33
CA GLY A 162 19.74 -12.26 -8.25
C GLY A 162 20.58 -11.88 -9.47
N LYS A 163 19.99 -11.92 -10.68
CA LYS A 163 20.67 -11.49 -11.92
C LYS A 163 20.91 -9.98 -11.95
N ILE A 164 19.88 -9.18 -11.60
CA ILE A 164 19.93 -7.70 -11.60
C ILE A 164 21.04 -7.21 -10.66
N TYR A 165 21.13 -7.79 -9.48
CA TYR A 165 22.01 -7.28 -8.42
C TYR A 165 23.39 -7.92 -8.37
N ARG A 166 23.66 -8.97 -9.13
CA ARG A 166 24.94 -9.70 -9.11
C ARG A 166 26.16 -8.79 -9.32
N ASP A 167 26.12 -7.98 -10.34
CA ASP A 167 27.26 -7.11 -10.67
C ASP A 167 27.42 -5.98 -9.66
N LYS A 168 26.32 -5.37 -9.21
CA LYS A 168 26.31 -4.30 -8.19
C LYS A 168 26.90 -4.79 -6.85
N VAL A 169 26.48 -5.97 -6.41
CA VAL A 169 27.00 -6.62 -5.18
C VAL A 169 28.49 -6.93 -5.32
N ARG A 170 28.90 -7.48 -6.49
CA ARG A 170 30.31 -7.81 -6.78
C ARG A 170 31.20 -6.57 -6.84
N GLN A 171 30.75 -5.48 -7.47
CA GLN A 171 31.47 -4.20 -7.53
C GLN A 171 31.72 -3.62 -6.13
N LYS A 172 30.82 -3.83 -5.18
CA LYS A 172 30.98 -3.43 -3.79
C LYS A 172 31.87 -4.39 -2.97
N GLY A 173 32.38 -5.49 -3.58
CA GLY A 173 33.17 -6.48 -2.87
C GLY A 173 32.36 -7.41 -1.97
N LEU A 174 31.06 -7.46 -2.12
CA LEU A 174 30.16 -8.32 -1.34
C LEU A 174 29.90 -9.65 -2.07
N ARG A 175 29.47 -10.66 -1.32
CA ARG A 175 29.06 -11.95 -1.86
C ARG A 175 27.52 -12.01 -1.91
N LEU A 176 26.97 -12.35 -3.08
CA LEU A 176 25.54 -12.64 -3.25
C LEU A 176 25.33 -14.17 -3.27
N VAL A 177 24.47 -14.65 -2.40
CA VAL A 177 24.00 -16.03 -2.36
C VAL A 177 22.51 -16.04 -2.69
N VAL A 178 22.12 -16.87 -3.65
CA VAL A 178 20.71 -17.08 -4.01
C VAL A 178 20.43 -18.56 -3.77
N ASP A 179 19.58 -18.82 -2.78
CA ASP A 179 19.19 -20.18 -2.39
C ASP A 179 17.69 -20.38 -2.64
N SER A 180 17.36 -21.02 -3.75
CA SER A 180 16.01 -21.30 -4.20
C SER A 180 15.73 -22.78 -4.37
N ARG A 181 16.61 -23.67 -3.87
CA ARG A 181 16.69 -25.05 -4.35
C ARG A 181 15.72 -26.03 -3.71
N ASP A 182 15.24 -25.81 -2.51
CA ASP A 182 14.52 -26.85 -1.76
C ASP A 182 12.97 -26.73 -1.76
N GLU A 183 12.39 -25.64 -2.25
CA GLU A 183 10.95 -25.37 -2.12
C GLU A 183 10.23 -24.94 -3.42
N ALA A 184 10.89 -25.06 -4.57
CA ALA A 184 10.43 -24.53 -5.87
C ALA A 184 9.01 -24.98 -6.29
N GLU A 185 8.59 -26.21 -5.91
CA GLU A 185 7.25 -26.71 -6.27
C GLU A 185 6.11 -26.09 -5.44
N SER A 186 6.40 -25.47 -4.27
CA SER A 186 5.38 -24.96 -3.36
C SER A 186 5.30 -23.44 -3.28
N CYS A 187 6.10 -22.73 -4.08
CA CYS A 187 6.20 -21.26 -4.05
C CYS A 187 5.34 -20.54 -5.11
N LEU A 188 4.17 -21.09 -5.43
CA LEU A 188 3.14 -20.39 -6.19
C LEU A 188 2.43 -19.38 -5.27
N ALA A 189 2.46 -18.11 -5.67
CA ALA A 189 1.83 -17.02 -4.94
C ALA A 189 1.04 -16.11 -5.88
N ALA A 190 0.13 -15.35 -5.32
CA ALA A 190 -0.59 -14.30 -6.04
C ALA A 190 0.14 -12.97 -5.82
N PHE A 191 0.69 -12.39 -6.88
CA PHE A 191 1.42 -11.13 -6.81
C PHE A 191 1.42 -10.38 -8.15
N ASP A 192 1.61 -9.07 -8.09
CA ASP A 192 1.92 -8.25 -9.25
C ASP A 192 3.44 -8.27 -9.47
N GLU A 193 3.89 -8.84 -10.58
CA GLU A 193 5.32 -9.06 -10.85
C GLU A 193 6.12 -7.75 -10.83
N LYS A 194 5.62 -6.71 -11.49
CA LYS A 194 6.29 -5.42 -11.61
C LYS A 194 6.47 -4.74 -10.25
N TRP A 195 5.38 -4.68 -9.46
CA TRP A 195 5.40 -4.00 -8.19
C TRP A 195 6.10 -4.81 -7.10
N SER A 196 6.00 -6.14 -7.15
CA SER A 196 6.75 -7.02 -6.25
C SER A 196 8.25 -6.94 -6.50
N LEU A 197 8.67 -6.82 -7.77
CA LEU A 197 10.07 -6.58 -8.11
C LEU A 197 10.54 -5.21 -7.57
N GLU A 198 9.71 -4.16 -7.65
CA GLU A 198 10.01 -2.85 -7.05
C GLU A 198 10.19 -2.96 -5.52
N ALA A 199 9.33 -3.72 -4.83
CA ALA A 199 9.46 -3.96 -3.39
C ALA A 199 10.78 -4.67 -3.05
N LEU A 200 11.11 -5.74 -3.77
CA LEU A 200 12.36 -6.48 -3.59
C LEU A 200 13.59 -5.60 -3.89
N ASN A 201 13.53 -4.78 -4.93
CA ASN A 201 14.60 -3.84 -5.27
C ASN A 201 14.87 -2.84 -4.12
N ASN A 202 13.84 -2.30 -3.49
CA ASN A 202 14.00 -1.40 -2.35
C ASN A 202 14.69 -2.08 -1.15
N ILE A 203 14.42 -3.36 -0.90
CA ILE A 203 15.09 -4.12 0.15
C ILE A 203 16.54 -4.43 -0.25
N MET A 204 16.78 -4.87 -1.49
CA MET A 204 18.11 -5.18 -2.01
C MET A 204 19.04 -3.97 -2.03
N ASP A 205 18.53 -2.81 -2.44
CA ASP A 205 19.29 -1.56 -2.42
C ASP A 205 19.71 -1.17 -0.99
N ASN A 206 18.82 -1.35 -0.02
CA ASN A 206 19.15 -1.16 1.39
C ASN A 206 20.18 -2.18 1.88
N ALA A 207 20.01 -3.47 1.58
CA ALA A 207 20.97 -4.52 1.96
C ALA A 207 22.38 -4.21 1.42
N ILE A 208 22.46 -3.82 0.15
CA ILE A 208 23.75 -3.43 -0.45
C ILE A 208 24.28 -2.17 0.21
N LYS A 209 23.46 -1.16 0.42
CA LYS A 209 23.86 0.12 0.98
C LYS A 209 24.47 -0.03 2.36
N TYR A 210 23.83 -0.76 3.24
CA TYR A 210 24.19 -0.86 4.66
C TYR A 210 25.13 -2.01 5.00
N THR A 211 25.53 -2.83 4.01
CA THR A 211 26.56 -3.86 4.17
C THR A 211 27.89 -3.34 3.63
N LYS A 212 28.88 -3.15 4.52
CA LYS A 212 30.22 -2.71 4.13
C LYS A 212 31.11 -3.88 3.67
N ALA A 213 30.96 -5.03 4.30
CA ALA A 213 31.70 -6.26 3.99
C ALA A 213 30.85 -7.48 4.38
N GLY A 214 31.03 -8.59 3.68
CA GLY A 214 30.32 -9.84 3.96
C GLY A 214 29.42 -10.31 2.82
N SER A 215 28.13 -10.62 3.11
CA SER A 215 27.25 -11.24 2.12
C SER A 215 25.81 -10.75 2.23
N ILE A 216 25.10 -10.89 1.12
CA ILE A 216 23.64 -10.77 1.01
C ILE A 216 23.13 -12.13 0.54
N THR A 217 22.15 -12.67 1.24
CA THR A 217 21.54 -13.97 0.92
C THR A 217 20.07 -13.76 0.60
N ILE A 218 19.61 -14.32 -0.50
CA ILE A 218 18.19 -14.35 -0.88
C ILE A 218 17.74 -15.80 -0.72
N THR A 219 16.72 -16.04 0.12
CA THR A 219 16.17 -17.37 0.40
C THR A 219 14.68 -17.38 0.14
N LEU A 220 14.16 -18.49 -0.34
CA LEU A 220 12.74 -18.71 -0.58
C LEU A 220 12.20 -19.73 0.42
N HIS A 221 11.10 -19.38 1.11
CA HIS A 221 10.44 -20.25 2.08
C HIS A 221 8.96 -20.41 1.76
N ALA A 222 8.44 -21.63 1.89
CA ALA A 222 7.03 -21.95 1.73
C ALA A 222 6.40 -22.22 3.09
N TYR A 223 5.44 -21.37 3.48
CA TYR A 223 4.57 -21.59 4.65
C TYR A 223 3.19 -22.08 4.21
N GLU A 224 2.30 -22.38 5.13
CA GLU A 224 0.97 -22.88 4.83
C GLU A 224 0.15 -21.88 4.00
N MET A 225 0.07 -20.62 4.43
CA MET A 225 -0.74 -19.55 3.82
C MET A 225 0.06 -18.58 2.95
N PHE A 226 1.39 -18.53 3.10
CA PHE A 226 2.26 -17.59 2.44
C PHE A 226 3.49 -18.26 1.85
N ALA A 227 4.01 -17.68 0.77
CA ALA A 227 5.37 -17.92 0.33
C ALA A 227 6.20 -16.67 0.68
N CYS A 228 7.43 -16.84 1.13
CA CYS A 228 8.26 -15.74 1.63
C CYS A 228 9.57 -15.67 0.86
N VAL A 229 9.89 -14.48 0.34
CA VAL A 229 11.23 -14.15 -0.12
C VAL A 229 11.95 -13.44 1.01
N GLU A 230 13.01 -14.06 1.52
CA GLU A 230 13.83 -13.53 2.60
C GLU A 230 15.14 -12.97 2.05
N ILE A 231 15.46 -11.74 2.41
CA ILE A 231 16.72 -11.08 2.08
C ILE A 231 17.46 -10.80 3.38
N ALA A 232 18.55 -11.51 3.57
CA ALA A 232 19.43 -11.39 4.73
C ALA A 232 20.73 -10.67 4.34
N ASP A 233 21.12 -9.65 5.09
CA ASP A 233 22.38 -8.93 4.97
C ASP A 233 23.24 -9.10 6.23
N THR A 234 24.54 -8.96 6.10
CA THR A 234 25.51 -8.96 7.20
C THR A 234 25.98 -7.53 7.52
N GLY A 235 25.09 -6.57 7.39
CA GLY A 235 25.38 -5.15 7.56
C GLY A 235 25.38 -4.67 9.01
N ILE A 236 25.15 -3.37 9.17
CA ILE A 236 25.18 -2.70 10.49
C ILE A 236 24.07 -3.15 11.44
N GLY A 237 22.98 -3.73 10.92
CA GLY A 237 21.78 -4.05 11.69
C GLY A 237 20.94 -2.84 12.04
N ILE A 238 19.82 -3.09 12.74
CA ILE A 238 18.81 -2.08 13.11
C ILE A 238 18.49 -2.23 14.60
N PRO A 239 18.58 -1.14 15.40
CA PRO A 239 18.16 -1.14 16.79
C PRO A 239 16.72 -1.58 16.97
N GLU A 240 16.40 -2.24 18.08
CA GLU A 240 15.07 -2.81 18.32
C GLU A 240 13.98 -1.76 18.32
N GLU A 241 14.24 -0.61 18.92
CA GLU A 241 13.35 0.55 18.97
C GLU A 241 13.06 1.17 17.59
N GLU A 242 13.95 1.00 16.62
CA GLU A 242 13.80 1.55 15.28
C GLU A 242 13.08 0.60 14.30
N ARG A 243 12.99 -0.71 14.58
CA ARG A 243 12.43 -1.72 13.64
C ARG A 243 11.01 -1.42 13.18
N GLY A 244 10.17 -0.82 14.02
CA GLY A 244 8.84 -0.36 13.63
C GLY A 244 8.85 0.98 12.89
N ALA A 245 9.83 1.83 13.19
CA ALA A 245 9.92 3.17 12.63
C ALA A 245 10.52 3.21 11.22
N ILE A 246 11.38 2.23 10.85
CA ILE A 246 12.01 2.18 9.51
C ILE A 246 11.01 2.10 8.35
N PHE A 247 9.78 1.68 8.62
CA PHE A 247 8.68 1.64 7.65
C PHE A 247 7.83 2.92 7.63
N LYS A 248 8.21 3.98 8.38
CA LYS A 248 7.55 5.29 8.28
C LYS A 248 8.11 6.09 7.12
N ARG A 249 7.29 6.95 6.52
CA ARG A 249 7.72 7.87 5.47
C ARG A 249 8.82 8.79 5.96
N PHE A 250 9.86 8.98 5.16
CA PHE A 250 11.01 9.86 5.43
C PHE A 250 11.80 9.49 6.69
N TYR A 251 11.54 8.32 7.27
CA TYR A 251 12.29 7.88 8.44
C TYR A 251 13.69 7.42 8.02
N ARG A 252 14.67 7.83 8.83
CA ARG A 252 16.08 7.44 8.71
C ARG A 252 16.62 7.23 10.12
N GLY A 253 17.24 6.08 10.34
CA GLY A 253 17.87 5.78 11.63
C GLY A 253 18.95 6.80 11.98
N SER A 254 19.16 7.01 13.29
CA SER A 254 20.12 7.99 13.82
C SER A 254 21.52 7.77 13.28
N ASP A 255 21.96 6.51 13.22
CA ASP A 255 23.31 6.11 12.84
C ASP A 255 23.59 6.21 11.33
N VAL A 256 22.54 6.32 10.51
CA VAL A 256 22.61 6.39 9.05
C VAL A 256 22.06 7.71 8.46
N ALA A 257 21.88 8.72 9.33
CA ALA A 257 21.34 10.02 8.91
C ALA A 257 22.22 10.72 7.87
N GLN A 258 23.51 10.43 7.80
CA GLN A 258 24.45 11.00 6.83
C GLN A 258 24.58 10.18 5.52
N GLU A 259 24.10 8.93 5.50
CA GLU A 259 24.15 8.09 4.32
C GLU A 259 23.16 8.59 3.25
N GLU A 260 23.40 8.34 1.98
CA GLU A 260 22.47 8.71 0.90
C GLU A 260 21.13 8.01 1.07
N GLY A 261 20.03 8.71 0.74
CA GLY A 261 18.67 8.14 0.73
C GLY A 261 17.64 9.05 1.35
N VAL A 262 16.38 8.77 1.06
CA VAL A 262 15.24 9.64 1.34
C VAL A 262 14.30 9.07 2.39
N GLY A 263 14.41 7.77 2.70
CA GLY A 263 13.52 7.12 3.67
C GLY A 263 12.13 6.80 3.11
N ILE A 264 11.99 6.64 1.79
CA ILE A 264 10.71 6.27 1.15
C ILE A 264 10.69 4.78 0.76
N GLY A 265 11.82 4.17 0.46
CA GLY A 265 11.89 2.84 -0.16
C GLY A 265 11.25 1.72 0.67
N LEU A 266 11.53 1.64 1.98
CA LEU A 266 10.92 0.63 2.87
C LEU A 266 9.42 0.86 3.07
N TYR A 267 8.99 2.12 3.17
CA TYR A 267 7.57 2.45 3.22
C TYR A 267 6.86 2.01 1.93
N LEU A 268 7.40 2.35 0.76
CA LEU A 268 6.84 1.93 -0.54
C LEU A 268 6.79 0.41 -0.67
N ALA A 269 7.84 -0.30 -0.27
CA ALA A 269 7.85 -1.76 -0.29
C ALA A 269 6.73 -2.34 0.58
N ARG A 270 6.50 -1.79 1.78
CA ARG A 270 5.43 -2.22 2.67
C ARG A 270 4.05 -1.95 2.07
N GLU A 271 3.79 -0.77 1.53
CA GLU A 271 2.53 -0.43 0.87
C GLU A 271 2.22 -1.38 -0.31
N ILE A 272 3.23 -1.68 -1.14
CA ILE A 272 3.10 -2.65 -2.23
C ILE A 272 2.69 -4.03 -1.71
N MET A 273 3.34 -4.51 -0.66
CA MET A 273 3.02 -5.82 -0.09
C MET A 273 1.63 -5.87 0.53
N GLU A 274 1.24 -4.83 1.31
CA GLU A 274 -0.07 -4.75 1.94
C GLU A 274 -1.21 -4.70 0.91
N GLN A 275 -1.04 -3.96 -0.19
CA GLN A 275 -2.06 -3.90 -1.26
C GLN A 275 -2.24 -5.21 -2.03
N GLN A 276 -1.28 -6.14 -1.95
CA GLN A 276 -1.38 -7.49 -2.53
C GLN A 276 -1.90 -8.52 -1.52
N GLY A 277 -2.28 -8.10 -0.29
CA GLY A 277 -2.66 -9.00 0.79
C GLY A 277 -1.48 -9.71 1.46
N GLY A 278 -0.25 -9.27 1.18
CA GLY A 278 0.98 -9.71 1.81
C GLY A 278 1.42 -8.80 2.94
N TYR A 279 2.63 -8.99 3.43
CA TYR A 279 3.24 -8.13 4.46
C TYR A 279 4.76 -8.29 4.47
N ILE A 280 5.45 -7.37 5.17
CA ILE A 280 6.92 -7.43 5.40
C ILE A 280 7.19 -7.62 6.89
N LYS A 281 8.14 -8.51 7.21
CA LYS A 281 8.73 -8.64 8.55
C LYS A 281 10.21 -8.30 8.50
N VAL A 282 10.73 -7.74 9.61
CA VAL A 282 12.15 -7.51 9.83
C VAL A 282 12.60 -8.17 11.12
N SER A 283 13.73 -8.86 11.05
CA SER A 283 14.50 -9.33 12.19
C SER A 283 15.92 -8.77 12.03
N SER A 284 16.46 -8.14 13.04
CA SER A 284 17.77 -7.49 12.93
C SER A 284 18.44 -7.38 14.29
N LYS A 285 19.76 -7.36 14.29
CA LYS A 285 20.56 -7.11 15.48
C LYS A 285 21.74 -6.23 15.10
N VAL A 286 21.98 -5.18 15.87
CA VAL A 286 23.07 -4.24 15.65
C VAL A 286 24.40 -4.98 15.59
N GLY A 287 25.18 -4.77 14.51
CA GLY A 287 26.46 -5.41 14.24
C GLY A 287 26.39 -6.83 13.66
N GLU A 288 25.19 -7.44 13.56
CA GLU A 288 25.04 -8.79 12.98
C GLU A 288 24.32 -8.76 11.62
N GLY A 289 23.60 -7.65 11.30
CA GLY A 289 22.86 -7.46 10.06
C GLY A 289 21.36 -7.51 10.22
N SER A 290 20.65 -7.60 9.09
CA SER A 290 19.19 -7.59 9.05
C SER A 290 18.66 -8.68 8.12
N VAL A 291 17.46 -9.14 8.42
CA VAL A 291 16.69 -10.10 7.64
C VAL A 291 15.32 -9.51 7.37
N PHE A 292 15.01 -9.28 6.11
CA PHE A 292 13.72 -8.81 5.64
C PHE A 292 12.97 -9.94 4.92
N GLY A 293 11.83 -10.35 5.44
CA GLY A 293 10.94 -11.34 4.82
C GLY A 293 9.74 -10.66 4.17
N LEU A 294 9.58 -10.83 2.86
CA LEU A 294 8.41 -10.40 2.09
C LEU A 294 7.47 -11.60 1.92
N TYR A 295 6.29 -11.53 2.51
CA TYR A 295 5.32 -12.62 2.57
C TYR A 295 4.22 -12.38 1.54
N PHE A 296 4.11 -13.26 0.56
CA PHE A 296 3.13 -13.25 -0.52
C PHE A 296 2.03 -14.28 -0.25
N PRO A 297 0.74 -13.94 -0.43
CA PRO A 297 -0.34 -14.91 -0.27
C PRO A 297 -0.16 -16.08 -1.25
N LYS A 298 -0.22 -17.31 -0.75
CA LYS A 298 -0.21 -18.48 -1.64
C LYS A 298 -1.46 -18.53 -2.49
N ALA A 299 -1.29 -18.86 -3.74
CA ALA A 299 -2.42 -19.19 -4.59
C ALA A 299 -3.06 -20.49 -4.09
N ILE A 300 -4.33 -20.41 -3.67
CA ILE A 300 -5.12 -21.61 -3.38
C ILE A 300 -5.44 -22.27 -4.72
N VAL A 301 -4.58 -23.17 -5.16
CA VAL A 301 -4.92 -24.08 -6.27
C VAL A 301 -5.93 -25.06 -5.71
N SER A 302 -7.24 -24.79 -5.86
CA SER A 302 -8.24 -25.83 -5.64
C SER A 302 -7.95 -26.94 -6.65
N LYS A 303 -7.45 -28.07 -6.15
CA LYS A 303 -7.43 -29.29 -6.96
C LYS A 303 -8.88 -29.61 -7.34
N LEU A 304 -9.28 -29.24 -8.57
CA LEU A 304 -10.48 -29.75 -9.21
C LEU A 304 -10.26 -31.23 -9.54
#